data_9779395d8fca3efd9b4bc5546962e4ee
#
_entry.id   9779395d8fca3efd9b4bc5546962e4ee
#
_cell.length_a   1.000
_cell.length_b   1.000
_cell.length_c   1.000
_cell.angle_alpha   90.00
_cell.angle_beta   90.00
_cell.angle_gamma   90.00
#
_symmetry.space_group_name_H-M   'P 1'
#
loop_
_entity.id
_entity.type
_entity.pdbx_description
1 polymer ?
#
loop_
_entity_poly.entity_id
_entity_poly.type
_entity_poly.pdbx_seq_one_letter_code
_entity_poly.pdbx_strand_id
1 'polypeptide(L)'
;MNKIQPVPLGVAIGVLWAVYVFCIGITAMLNWAGGIVEGLGTLYIGYGPSVLGAVIGAVWAFIDGLVGGVIVAWIYNMVAK
;
A
#
# COMPACT_ATOMS: atom_id res chain seq x y z
N MET A 1 6.06 3.89 28.06
CA MET A 1 5.65 4.25 26.70
C MET A 1 4.51 3.33 26.26
N ASN A 2 3.49 3.91 25.64
CA ASN A 2 2.34 3.14 25.20
C ASN A 2 2.69 2.28 23.99
N LYS A 3 2.18 1.07 24.00
CA LYS A 3 2.34 0.17 22.86
C LYS A 3 1.36 0.55 21.75
N ILE A 4 1.74 0.23 20.52
CA ILE A 4 0.90 0.43 19.33
C ILE A 4 0.07 -0.83 19.12
N GLN A 5 -1.21 -0.65 18.83
CA GLN A 5 -2.08 -1.76 18.47
C GLN A 5 -1.78 -2.16 17.02
N PRO A 6 -1.37 -3.41 16.77
CA PRO A 6 -0.93 -3.82 15.43
C PRO A 6 -2.00 -3.71 14.35
N VAL A 7 -3.22 -4.20 14.61
CA VAL A 7 -4.26 -4.23 13.58
C VAL A 7 -4.72 -2.83 13.18
N PRO A 8 -5.05 -1.91 14.13
CA PRO A 8 -5.40 -0.54 13.74
C PRO A 8 -4.29 0.17 12.98
N LEU A 9 -3.03 0.01 13.37
CA LEU A 9 -1.92 0.61 12.63
C LEU A 9 -1.81 0.02 11.23
N GLY A 10 -1.92 -1.31 11.11
CA GLY A 10 -1.88 -1.98 9.82
C GLY A 10 -2.98 -1.49 8.89
N VAL A 11 -4.21 -1.36 9.39
CA VAL A 11 -5.32 -0.84 8.60
C VAL A 11 -5.04 0.60 8.15
N ALA A 12 -4.53 1.44 9.04
CA ALA A 12 -4.23 2.84 8.70
C ALA A 12 -3.16 2.93 7.60
N ILE A 13 -2.08 2.18 7.71
CA ILE A 13 -1.02 2.16 6.71
C ILE A 13 -1.55 1.56 5.40
N GLY A 14 -2.35 0.50 5.49
CA GLY A 14 -2.93 -0.12 4.31
C GLY A 14 -3.84 0.82 3.54
N VAL A 15 -4.69 1.58 4.22
CA VAL A 15 -5.57 2.57 3.60
C VAL A 15 -4.75 3.67 2.93
N LEU A 16 -3.76 4.21 3.62
CA LEU A 16 -2.91 5.26 3.06
C LEU A 16 -2.17 4.77 1.82
N TRP A 17 -1.58 3.59 1.90
CA TRP A 17 -0.83 3.01 0.78
C TRP A 17 -1.75 2.70 -0.39
N ALA A 18 -2.95 2.16 -0.11
CA ALA A 18 -3.94 1.89 -1.15
C ALA A 18 -4.35 3.16 -1.90
N VAL A 19 -4.57 4.26 -1.19
CA VAL A 19 -4.91 5.54 -1.79
C VAL A 19 -3.78 6.03 -2.71
N TYR A 20 -2.53 5.96 -2.25
CA TYR A 20 -1.39 6.36 -3.06
C TYR A 20 -1.26 5.52 -4.33
N VAL A 21 -1.35 4.20 -4.20
CA VAL A 21 -1.21 3.29 -5.34
C VAL A 21 -2.36 3.51 -6.35
N PHE A 22 -3.57 3.72 -5.86
CA PHE A 22 -4.71 4.02 -6.72
C PHE A 22 -4.48 5.33 -7.49
N CYS A 23 -4.07 6.39 -6.80
CA CYS A 23 -3.82 7.68 -7.43
C CYS A 23 -2.69 7.61 -8.45
N ILE A 24 -1.62 6.88 -8.16
CA ILE A 24 -0.51 6.68 -9.10
C ILE A 24 -1.01 5.97 -10.35
N GLY A 25 -1.86 4.95 -10.20
CA GLY A 25 -2.44 4.24 -11.34
C GLY A 25 -3.29 5.16 -12.22
N ILE A 26 -4.09 6.04 -11.61
CA ILE A 26 -4.91 7.00 -12.34
C ILE A 26 -4.02 8.03 -13.05
N THR A 27 -3.00 8.57 -12.38
CA THR A 27 -2.11 9.55 -13.02
C THR A 27 -1.30 8.95 -14.16
N ALA A 28 -0.99 7.66 -14.12
CA ALA A 28 -0.31 6.98 -15.21
C ALA A 28 -1.14 6.94 -16.49
N MET A 29 -2.48 7.01 -16.38
CA MET A 29 -3.35 7.14 -17.55
C MET A 29 -3.11 8.46 -18.28
N LEU A 30 -2.56 9.46 -17.58
CA LEU A 30 -2.22 10.78 -18.12
C LEU A 30 -0.72 10.86 -18.46
N ASN A 31 -0.07 9.72 -18.66
CA ASN A 31 1.37 9.62 -18.96
C ASN A 31 2.27 10.20 -17.87
N TRP A 32 1.81 10.10 -16.61
CA TRP A 32 2.59 10.55 -15.47
C TRP A 32 2.80 9.37 -14.51
N ALA A 33 4.01 9.22 -14.01
CA ALA A 33 4.40 8.17 -13.08
C ALA A 33 4.23 6.74 -13.63
N GLY A 34 4.25 6.59 -14.97
CA GLY A 34 4.10 5.28 -15.61
C GLY A 34 5.18 4.27 -15.21
N GLY A 35 6.41 4.74 -14.96
CA GLY A 35 7.49 3.87 -14.51
C GLY A 35 7.23 3.26 -13.15
N ILE A 36 6.55 3.98 -12.25
CA ILE A 36 6.16 3.44 -10.94
C ILE A 36 5.12 2.33 -11.12
N VAL A 37 4.13 2.55 -12.00
CA VAL A 37 3.10 1.55 -12.29
C VAL A 37 3.73 0.29 -12.86
N GLU A 38 4.65 0.41 -13.81
CA GLU A 38 5.36 -0.73 -14.38
C GLU A 38 6.15 -1.49 -13.32
N GLY A 39 6.87 -0.77 -12.45
CA GLY A 39 7.64 -1.37 -11.38
C GLY A 39 6.77 -2.12 -10.38
N LEU A 40 5.69 -1.51 -9.92
CA LEU A 40 4.76 -2.14 -9.00
C LEU A 40 3.97 -3.27 -9.68
N GLY A 41 3.72 -3.16 -10.99
CA GLY A 41 3.02 -4.20 -11.74
C GLY A 41 3.75 -5.53 -11.78
N THR A 42 5.07 -5.53 -11.59
CA THR A 42 5.82 -6.78 -11.49
C THR A 42 5.54 -7.51 -10.18
N LEU A 43 5.10 -6.80 -9.15
CA LEU A 43 4.77 -7.35 -7.84
C LEU A 43 3.25 -7.49 -7.66
N TYR A 44 2.50 -6.49 -8.10
CA TYR A 44 1.04 -6.45 -7.97
C TYR A 44 0.39 -6.88 -9.28
N ILE A 45 0.08 -8.15 -9.39
CA ILE A 45 -0.52 -8.71 -10.61
C ILE A 45 -1.83 -7.99 -10.94
N GLY A 46 -1.93 -7.48 -12.15
CA GLY A 46 -3.11 -6.75 -12.62
C GLY A 46 -3.05 -5.25 -12.43
N TYR A 47 -2.06 -4.72 -11.72
CA TYR A 47 -1.89 -3.27 -11.59
C TYR A 47 -1.44 -2.68 -12.93
N GLY A 48 -2.10 -1.63 -13.36
CA GLY A 48 -1.78 -0.99 -14.63
C GLY A 48 -2.43 0.39 -14.74
N PRO A 49 -2.10 1.15 -15.80
CA PRO A 49 -2.59 2.53 -15.98
C PRO A 49 -4.03 2.56 -16.52
N SER A 50 -4.97 2.06 -15.73
CA SER A 50 -6.39 2.06 -16.03
C SER A 50 -7.15 2.12 -14.72
N VAL A 51 -8.45 2.45 -14.79
CA VAL A 51 -9.30 2.47 -13.58
C VAL A 51 -9.34 1.10 -12.94
N LEU A 52 -9.57 0.06 -13.72
CA LEU A 52 -9.59 -1.32 -13.19
C LEU A 52 -8.22 -1.71 -12.63
N GLY A 53 -7.14 -1.43 -13.35
CA GLY A 53 -5.78 -1.70 -12.89
C GLY A 53 -5.44 -0.94 -11.61
N ALA A 54 -5.88 0.31 -11.49
CA ALA A 54 -5.68 1.11 -10.29
C ALA A 54 -6.42 0.52 -9.08
N VAL A 55 -7.64 0.02 -9.28
CA VAL A 55 -8.41 -0.64 -8.22
C VAL A 55 -7.74 -1.94 -7.79
N ILE A 56 -7.28 -2.74 -8.74
CA ILE A 56 -6.55 -3.99 -8.44
C ILE A 56 -5.29 -3.68 -7.64
N GLY A 57 -4.52 -2.67 -8.06
CA GLY A 57 -3.33 -2.25 -7.34
C GLY A 57 -3.64 -1.75 -5.93
N ALA A 58 -4.74 -1.02 -5.75
CA ALA A 58 -5.16 -0.55 -4.44
C ALA A 58 -5.49 -1.70 -3.49
N VAL A 59 -6.12 -2.76 -3.98
CA VAL A 59 -6.41 -3.96 -3.18
C VAL A 59 -5.10 -4.63 -2.74
N TRP A 60 -4.16 -4.81 -3.68
CA TRP A 60 -2.84 -5.35 -3.36
C TRP A 60 -2.12 -4.49 -2.33
N ALA A 61 -2.15 -3.17 -2.52
CA ALA A 61 -1.48 -2.22 -1.64
C ALA A 61 -2.09 -2.22 -0.23
N PHE A 62 -3.41 -2.35 -0.12
CA PHE A 62 -4.05 -2.42 1.18
C PHE A 62 -3.58 -3.66 1.95
N ILE A 63 -3.57 -4.82 1.31
CA ILE A 63 -3.11 -6.07 1.94
C ILE A 63 -1.64 -5.95 2.33
N ASP A 64 -0.81 -5.43 1.44
CA ASP A 64 0.62 -5.25 1.69
C ASP A 64 0.87 -4.27 2.84
N GLY A 65 0.18 -3.14 2.83
CA GLY A 65 0.29 -2.14 3.89
C GLY A 65 -0.25 -2.64 5.23
N LEU A 66 -1.32 -3.43 5.21
CA LEU A 66 -1.87 -4.04 6.42
C LEU A 66 -0.84 -4.99 7.07
N VAL A 67 -0.29 -5.89 6.28
CA VAL A 67 0.72 -6.85 6.76
C VAL A 67 1.96 -6.11 7.24
N GLY A 68 2.46 -5.16 6.45
CA GLY A 68 3.62 -4.36 6.81
C GLY A 68 3.41 -3.55 8.07
N GLY A 69 2.24 -2.95 8.23
CA GLY A 69 1.91 -2.16 9.41
C GLY A 69 1.83 -3.00 10.68
N VAL A 70 1.26 -4.20 10.59
CA VAL A 70 1.22 -5.13 11.72
C VAL A 70 2.64 -5.53 12.15
N ILE A 71 3.49 -5.83 11.18
CA ILE A 71 4.88 -6.19 11.46
C ILE A 71 5.63 -5.01 12.09
N VAL A 72 5.45 -3.81 11.55
CA VAL A 72 6.08 -2.61 12.12
C VAL A 72 5.64 -2.38 13.57
N ALA A 73 4.36 -2.55 13.86
CA ALA A 73 3.84 -2.39 15.21
C ALA A 73 4.44 -3.42 16.17
N TRP A 74 4.59 -4.65 15.74
CA TRP A 74 5.22 -5.70 16.56
C TRP A 74 6.67 -5.35 16.86
N ILE A 75 7.42 -4.94 15.85
CA ILE A 75 8.82 -4.54 16.03
C ILE A 75 8.91 -3.36 16.98
N TYR A 76 8.07 -2.35 16.79
CA TYR A 76 8.03 -1.19 17.65
C TYR A 76 7.77 -1.59 19.11
N ASN A 77 6.78 -2.45 19.32
CA ASN A 77 6.41 -2.87 20.67
C ASN A 77 7.51 -3.70 21.35
N MET A 78 8.32 -4.41 20.57
CA MET A 78 9.47 -5.14 21.11
C MET A 78 10.60 -4.20 21.54
N VAL A 79 10.78 -3.09 20.83
CA VAL A 79 11.82 -2.11 21.10
C VAL A 79 11.38 -1.12 22.19
N ALA A 80 10.15 -0.71 22.17
CA ALA A 80 9.58 0.27 23.11
C ALA A 80 9.04 -0.43 24.35
N LYS A 81 9.89 -0.66 25.31
CA LYS A 81 9.51 -1.36 26.54
C LYS A 81 9.03 -0.40 27.61
#